data_9669249520008a4665031620ebee80dc
#
_entry.id   9669249520008a4665031620ebee80dc
#
_cell.length_a   1.000
_cell.length_b   1.000
_cell.length_c   1.000
_cell.angle_alpha   90.00
_cell.angle_beta   90.00
_cell.angle_gamma   90.00
#
_symmetry.space_group_name_H-M   'P 1'
#
loop_
_entity.id
_entity.type
_entity.pdbx_description
1 polymer ?
#
loop_
_entity_poly.entity_id
_entity_poly.type
_entity_poly.pdbx_seq_one_letter_code
_entity_poly.pdbx_strand_id
1 'polypeptide(L)'
;MQAAPQRIRIYPRQAIPDMVKLDVSKLGRPWHKLPKLMNDSFDIFDSRLSIYFLKKLRVNVALESMTFAIDQTHKNTQLFSTPLGSIAFSIERSLLLHILHDYYGLGKESGNISPDISQPVTKTEDRLKTKIGLDLTRLLIDKETFGQDLEIKSDNTTIINQWAWCVTFSLEGYEHGSFTLLFDNQHVDHMLMNLRDPLTDSHAGPKPTPDRSQIERLFYSLPLKLSGKVASLNLTVAQLAKIKPGDIIPMSINDPVPVYIGKEQIFDANIAEDHSKLFLCGFNDRTIEKPYE
;
A
#
# COMPACT_ATOMS: atom_id res chain seq x y z
N MET A 1 -13.98 -29.70 -25.74
CA MET A 1 -12.81 -30.13 -24.96
C MET A 1 -13.30 -30.89 -23.75
N GLN A 2 -13.09 -32.21 -23.71
CA GLN A 2 -13.49 -33.06 -22.60
C GLN A 2 -12.55 -32.82 -21.42
N ALA A 3 -13.10 -32.51 -20.24
CA ALA A 3 -12.34 -32.40 -19.01
C ALA A 3 -11.72 -33.76 -18.66
N ALA A 4 -10.40 -33.78 -18.44
CA ALA A 4 -9.71 -35.00 -18.02
C ALA A 4 -10.27 -35.47 -16.67
N PRO A 5 -10.47 -36.79 -16.49
CA PRO A 5 -11.06 -37.33 -15.26
C PRO A 5 -10.11 -37.02 -14.08
N GLN A 6 -10.64 -36.36 -13.04
CA GLN A 6 -9.94 -36.16 -11.78
C GLN A 6 -9.60 -37.53 -11.19
N ARG A 7 -8.31 -37.85 -11.13
CA ARG A 7 -7.84 -39.09 -10.49
C ARG A 7 -8.05 -38.97 -8.99
N ILE A 8 -8.98 -39.75 -8.46
CA ILE A 8 -9.16 -39.91 -7.00
C ILE A 8 -7.86 -40.53 -6.46
N ARG A 9 -7.18 -39.78 -5.59
CA ARG A 9 -5.98 -40.29 -4.89
C ARG A 9 -6.41 -40.88 -3.58
N ILE A 10 -6.24 -42.22 -3.44
CA ILE A 10 -6.48 -42.95 -2.21
C ILE A 10 -5.13 -43.09 -1.48
N TYR A 11 -5.07 -42.58 -0.27
CA TYR A 11 -3.86 -42.68 0.56
C TYR A 11 -4.04 -43.82 1.58
N PRO A 12 -3.04 -44.69 1.77
CA PRO A 12 -3.05 -45.67 2.88
C PRO A 12 -2.89 -44.90 4.21
N ARG A 13 -3.48 -45.46 5.28
CA ARG A 13 -3.57 -44.83 6.61
C ARG A 13 -2.23 -44.32 7.17
N GLN A 14 -1.10 -44.88 6.74
CA GLN A 14 0.26 -44.50 7.17
C GLN A 14 0.91 -43.43 6.31
N ALA A 15 0.32 -43.04 5.18
CA ALA A 15 0.85 -42.09 4.22
C ALA A 15 -0.14 -40.94 3.96
N ILE A 16 -1.02 -40.63 4.94
CA ILE A 16 -1.91 -39.48 4.84
C ILE A 16 -1.06 -38.22 5.00
N PRO A 17 -1.00 -37.34 3.98
CA PRO A 17 -0.32 -36.06 4.13
C PRO A 17 -1.04 -35.24 5.22
N ASP A 18 -0.29 -34.35 5.90
CA ASP A 18 -0.87 -33.39 6.84
C ASP A 18 -1.99 -32.62 6.15
N MET A 19 -3.23 -32.98 6.50
CA MET A 19 -4.41 -32.33 5.93
C MET A 19 -4.83 -31.17 6.82
N VAL A 20 -4.88 -29.99 6.24
CA VAL A 20 -5.47 -28.83 6.91
C VAL A 20 -6.95 -29.11 7.12
N LYS A 21 -7.41 -29.00 8.38
CA LYS A 21 -8.84 -29.16 8.72
C LYS A 21 -9.67 -28.16 7.93
N LEU A 22 -10.55 -28.66 7.09
CA LEU A 22 -11.40 -27.82 6.27
C LEU A 22 -12.42 -27.08 7.17
N ASP A 23 -12.42 -25.78 7.15
CA ASP A 23 -13.41 -24.97 7.84
C ASP A 23 -14.65 -24.83 6.96
N VAL A 24 -15.73 -25.49 7.39
CA VAL A 24 -17.00 -25.52 6.65
C VAL A 24 -17.59 -24.12 6.47
N SER A 25 -17.35 -23.19 7.41
CA SER A 25 -17.84 -21.82 7.34
C SER A 25 -17.20 -21.00 6.21
N LYS A 26 -16.04 -21.45 5.73
CA LYS A 26 -15.27 -20.82 4.65
C LYS A 26 -15.47 -21.46 3.28
N LEU A 27 -16.18 -22.59 3.24
CA LEU A 27 -16.48 -23.27 1.98
C LEU A 27 -17.39 -22.42 1.09
N GLY A 28 -16.99 -22.30 -0.18
CA GLY A 28 -17.74 -21.54 -1.18
C GLY A 28 -17.46 -20.03 -1.18
N ARG A 29 -16.67 -19.52 -0.23
CA ARG A 29 -16.23 -18.12 -0.22
C ARG A 29 -14.92 -17.97 -1.01
N PRO A 30 -14.83 -17.07 -1.97
CA PRO A 30 -13.62 -16.92 -2.81
C PRO A 30 -12.52 -16.11 -2.12
N TRP A 31 -12.06 -16.54 -0.94
CA TRP A 31 -11.00 -15.90 -0.14
C TRP A 31 -9.71 -15.63 -0.94
N HIS A 32 -9.40 -16.51 -1.89
CA HIS A 32 -8.24 -16.36 -2.76
C HIS A 32 -8.29 -15.12 -3.67
N LYS A 33 -9.46 -14.50 -3.83
CA LYS A 33 -9.62 -13.27 -4.61
C LYS A 33 -9.26 -12.00 -3.82
N LEU A 34 -9.29 -12.04 -2.47
CA LEU A 34 -8.99 -10.87 -1.63
C LEU A 34 -7.58 -10.32 -1.83
N PRO A 35 -6.52 -11.16 -1.83
CA PRO A 35 -5.18 -10.68 -2.12
C PRO A 35 -5.06 -10.01 -3.50
N LYS A 36 -5.74 -10.55 -4.50
CA LYS A 36 -5.76 -9.96 -5.84
C LYS A 36 -6.41 -8.58 -5.82
N LEU A 37 -7.57 -8.43 -5.18
CA LEU A 37 -8.26 -7.14 -5.06
C LEU A 37 -7.35 -6.05 -4.47
N MET A 38 -6.63 -6.39 -3.40
CA MET A 38 -5.71 -5.44 -2.78
C MET A 38 -4.47 -5.16 -3.64
N ASN A 39 -3.93 -6.19 -4.29
CA ASN A 39 -2.79 -6.01 -5.19
C ASN A 39 -3.14 -5.18 -6.43
N ASP A 40 -4.36 -5.30 -6.95
CA ASP A 40 -4.84 -4.46 -8.06
C ASP A 40 -4.91 -2.96 -7.67
N SER A 41 -5.02 -2.67 -6.36
CA SER A 41 -5.01 -1.31 -5.80
C SER A 41 -3.64 -0.86 -5.26
N PHE A 42 -2.57 -1.64 -5.48
CA PHE A 42 -1.24 -1.37 -4.91
C PHE A 42 -0.72 0.03 -5.23
N ASP A 43 -0.76 0.44 -6.49
CA ASP A 43 -0.24 1.74 -6.93
C ASP A 43 -1.05 2.92 -6.33
N ILE A 44 -2.35 2.70 -6.10
CA ILE A 44 -3.22 3.69 -5.46
C ILE A 44 -2.83 3.83 -3.99
N PHE A 45 -2.60 2.72 -3.29
CA PHE A 45 -2.16 2.73 -1.90
C PHE A 45 -0.78 3.35 -1.74
N ASP A 46 0.19 2.98 -2.61
CA ASP A 46 1.54 3.58 -2.61
C ASP A 46 1.45 5.11 -2.77
N SER A 47 0.70 5.58 -3.75
CA SER A 47 0.54 7.02 -4.01
C SER A 47 -0.09 7.74 -2.82
N ARG A 48 -1.13 7.17 -2.22
CA ARG A 48 -1.82 7.76 -1.07
C ARG A 48 -0.93 7.81 0.17
N LEU A 49 -0.22 6.71 0.46
CA LEU A 49 0.73 6.63 1.57
C LEU A 49 1.87 7.64 1.38
N SER A 50 2.50 7.66 0.21
CA SER A 50 3.58 8.60 -0.09
C SER A 50 3.15 10.05 0.09
N ILE A 51 1.96 10.43 -0.40
CA ILE A 51 1.40 11.78 -0.23
C ILE A 51 1.12 12.09 1.25
N TYR A 52 0.57 11.14 1.98
CA TYR A 52 0.26 11.31 3.40
C TYR A 52 1.54 11.57 4.21
N PHE A 53 2.55 10.70 4.07
CA PHE A 53 3.80 10.81 4.80
C PHE A 53 4.57 12.07 4.40
N LEU A 54 4.61 12.40 3.12
CA LEU A 54 5.27 13.62 2.65
C LEU A 54 4.60 14.89 3.19
N LYS A 55 3.26 14.98 3.16
CA LYS A 55 2.52 16.15 3.65
C LYS A 55 2.56 16.29 5.16
N LYS A 56 2.41 15.20 5.91
CA LYS A 56 2.29 15.22 7.37
C LYS A 56 3.63 15.19 8.09
N LEU A 57 4.59 14.44 7.56
CA LEU A 57 5.84 14.12 8.24
C LEU A 57 7.07 14.63 7.47
N ARG A 58 6.89 15.08 6.23
CA ARG A 58 7.96 15.52 5.31
C ARG A 58 8.99 14.41 5.03
N VAL A 59 8.57 13.19 5.06
CA VAL A 59 9.35 11.99 4.77
C VAL A 59 8.85 11.36 3.48
N ASN A 60 9.79 10.96 2.63
CA ASN A 60 9.46 10.22 1.42
C ASN A 60 9.40 8.72 1.76
N VAL A 61 8.23 8.15 1.64
CA VAL A 61 7.96 6.74 1.92
C VAL A 61 7.32 6.12 0.70
N ALA A 62 7.71 4.90 0.36
CA ALA A 62 7.06 4.09 -0.65
C ALA A 62 6.51 2.80 -0.03
N LEU A 63 5.47 2.24 -0.64
CA LEU A 63 4.95 0.94 -0.27
C LEU A 63 5.83 -0.14 -0.91
N GLU A 64 6.55 -0.91 -0.09
CA GLU A 64 7.43 -1.99 -0.54
C GLU A 64 6.63 -3.23 -0.94
N SER A 65 5.77 -3.68 -0.04
CA SER A 65 4.98 -4.90 -0.25
C SER A 65 3.72 -4.95 0.60
N MET A 66 2.78 -5.81 0.21
CA MET A 66 1.62 -6.18 1.00
C MET A 66 1.62 -7.68 1.23
N THR A 67 1.42 -8.09 2.48
CA THR A 67 1.27 -9.50 2.85
C THR A 67 -0.10 -9.75 3.48
N PHE A 68 -0.62 -10.94 3.29
CA PHE A 68 -1.99 -11.30 3.66
C PHE A 68 -2.01 -12.52 4.56
N ALA A 69 -2.85 -12.47 5.60
CA ALA A 69 -3.03 -13.58 6.50
C ALA A 69 -4.52 -13.75 6.86
N ILE A 70 -4.93 -14.99 7.14
CA ILE A 70 -6.30 -15.35 7.50
C ILE A 70 -6.30 -15.90 8.93
N ASP A 71 -7.38 -15.65 9.69
CA ASP A 71 -7.59 -16.16 11.04
C ASP A 71 -6.44 -15.86 12.01
N GLN A 72 -6.05 -14.60 12.06
CA GLN A 72 -4.97 -14.18 12.94
C GLN A 72 -5.50 -13.69 14.30
N THR A 73 -4.70 -13.96 15.33
CA THR A 73 -4.92 -13.39 16.67
C THR A 73 -3.92 -12.27 16.89
N HIS A 74 -4.45 -11.07 17.10
CA HIS A 74 -3.64 -9.89 17.41
C HIS A 74 -4.05 -9.30 18.74
N LYS A 75 -3.06 -8.97 19.58
CA LYS A 75 -3.23 -8.27 20.85
C LYS A 75 -2.76 -6.83 20.70
N ASN A 76 -3.28 -5.93 21.54
CA ASN A 76 -2.88 -4.52 21.56
C ASN A 76 -3.11 -3.75 20.26
N THR A 77 -4.22 -4.05 19.57
CA THR A 77 -4.64 -3.34 18.37
C THR A 77 -5.49 -2.11 18.72
N GLN A 78 -5.41 -1.07 17.89
CA GLN A 78 -6.34 0.06 17.96
C GLN A 78 -7.61 -0.31 17.20
N LEU A 79 -8.77 -0.27 17.89
CA LEU A 79 -10.06 -0.65 17.31
C LEU A 79 -10.79 0.55 16.73
N PHE A 80 -11.44 0.32 15.61
CA PHE A 80 -12.34 1.27 14.95
C PHE A 80 -13.66 0.58 14.62
N SER A 81 -14.76 1.26 14.93
CA SER A 81 -16.09 0.83 14.54
C SER A 81 -16.50 1.46 13.22
N THR A 82 -17.19 0.69 12.40
CA THR A 82 -17.80 1.11 11.15
C THR A 82 -19.26 0.63 11.12
N PRO A 83 -20.08 1.13 10.20
CA PRO A 83 -21.45 0.61 10.01
C PRO A 83 -21.53 -0.88 9.67
N LEU A 84 -20.43 -1.46 9.11
CA LEU A 84 -20.35 -2.87 8.75
C LEU A 84 -19.89 -3.77 9.90
N GLY A 85 -19.11 -3.23 10.83
CA GLY A 85 -18.48 -4.03 11.89
C GLY A 85 -17.25 -3.35 12.46
N SER A 86 -16.22 -4.14 12.79
CA SER A 86 -15.01 -3.66 13.42
C SER A 86 -13.78 -3.86 12.54
N ILE A 87 -12.93 -2.85 12.53
CA ILE A 87 -11.60 -2.87 11.89
C ILE A 87 -10.59 -2.59 12.99
N ALA A 88 -9.41 -3.19 12.90
CA ALA A 88 -8.32 -2.83 13.78
C ALA A 88 -7.07 -2.42 13.02
N PHE A 89 -6.25 -1.64 13.70
CA PHE A 89 -4.96 -1.18 13.25
C PHE A 89 -3.88 -1.62 14.24
N SER A 90 -2.81 -2.16 13.70
CA SER A 90 -1.61 -2.50 14.46
C SER A 90 -0.40 -1.90 13.73
N ILE A 91 0.54 -1.35 14.47
CA ILE A 91 1.78 -0.78 13.94
C ILE A 91 2.96 -1.30 14.75
N GLU A 92 4.06 -1.61 14.10
CA GLU A 92 5.29 -1.94 14.78
C GLU A 92 5.82 -0.76 15.57
N ARG A 93 6.27 -1.02 16.79
CA ARG A 93 6.74 0.04 17.68
C ARG A 93 7.96 0.77 17.13
N SER A 94 8.84 0.06 16.44
CA SER A 94 10.00 0.65 15.75
C SER A 94 9.54 1.72 14.76
N LEU A 95 8.60 1.37 13.87
CA LEU A 95 8.03 2.30 12.91
C LEU A 95 7.35 3.50 13.61
N LEU A 96 6.56 3.25 14.64
CA LEU A 96 5.88 4.30 15.39
C LEU A 96 6.88 5.29 16.03
N LEU A 97 7.99 4.80 16.58
CA LEU A 97 9.03 5.63 17.18
C LEU A 97 9.79 6.46 16.13
N HIS A 98 10.10 5.89 14.96
CA HIS A 98 10.67 6.66 13.85
C HIS A 98 9.73 7.77 13.40
N ILE A 99 8.45 7.48 13.22
CA ILE A 99 7.43 8.47 12.89
C ILE A 99 7.34 9.56 13.97
N LEU A 100 7.43 9.18 15.26
CA LEU A 100 7.43 10.13 16.36
C LEU A 100 8.62 11.10 16.29
N HIS A 101 9.82 10.56 16.03
CA HIS A 101 11.03 11.37 15.86
C HIS A 101 10.89 12.37 14.72
N ASP A 102 10.39 11.93 13.57
CA ASP A 102 10.16 12.82 12.42
C ASP A 102 9.09 13.87 12.71
N TYR A 103 8.01 13.47 13.37
CA TYR A 103 6.92 14.38 13.73
C TYR A 103 7.36 15.53 14.64
N TYR A 104 8.28 15.26 15.57
CA TYR A 104 8.84 16.26 16.48
C TYR A 104 10.13 16.90 15.96
N GLY A 105 10.64 16.51 14.80
CA GLY A 105 11.85 17.05 14.20
C GLY A 105 13.14 16.66 14.96
N LEU A 106 13.08 15.63 15.79
CA LEU A 106 14.22 15.19 16.59
C LEU A 106 15.33 14.50 15.77
N GLY A 107 15.02 14.04 14.58
CA GLY A 107 15.95 13.33 13.70
C GLY A 107 17.06 14.19 13.09
N LYS A 108 16.97 15.53 13.20
CA LYS A 108 17.95 16.45 12.59
C LYS A 108 19.17 16.76 13.49
N GLU A 109 19.07 16.53 14.78
CA GLU A 109 20.13 16.93 15.75
C GLU A 109 20.91 15.72 16.33
N SER A 110 20.39 14.52 16.22
CA SER A 110 21.03 13.33 16.81
C SER A 110 21.27 12.32 15.69
N GLY A 111 22.52 12.24 15.20
CA GLY A 111 22.89 11.24 14.20
C GLY A 111 22.45 9.84 14.62
N ASN A 112 21.73 9.14 13.75
CA ASN A 112 21.37 7.71 13.79
C ASN A 112 21.16 7.09 15.19
N ILE A 113 20.33 7.70 16.03
CA ILE A 113 19.91 7.05 17.27
C ILE A 113 18.72 6.17 16.91
N SER A 114 18.97 4.87 16.81
CA SER A 114 17.89 3.88 16.76
C SER A 114 17.01 4.06 18.01
N PRO A 115 15.70 4.23 17.87
CA PRO A 115 14.83 4.44 19.02
C PRO A 115 14.93 3.24 19.98
N ASP A 116 15.13 3.53 21.26
CA ASP A 116 15.26 2.50 22.29
C ASP A 116 13.91 1.84 22.57
N ILE A 117 13.71 0.66 21.99
CA ILE A 117 12.49 -0.15 22.11
C ILE A 117 12.31 -0.70 23.54
N SER A 118 13.38 -0.70 24.36
CA SER A 118 13.34 -1.27 25.71
C SER A 118 12.57 -0.38 26.72
N GLN A 119 12.38 0.90 26.43
CA GLN A 119 11.68 1.83 27.30
C GLN A 119 10.17 1.54 27.38
N PRO A 120 9.50 1.84 28.50
CA PRO A 120 8.06 1.68 28.61
C PRO A 120 7.30 2.56 27.60
N VAL A 121 6.14 2.08 27.16
CA VAL A 121 5.28 2.82 26.22
C VAL A 121 4.79 4.12 26.86
N THR A 122 4.92 5.22 26.14
CA THR A 122 4.51 6.54 26.63
C THR A 122 3.09 6.88 26.16
N LYS A 123 2.41 7.77 26.91
CA LYS A 123 1.08 8.29 26.52
C LYS A 123 1.12 9.04 25.17
N THR A 124 2.28 9.58 24.81
CA THR A 124 2.47 10.26 23.50
C THR A 124 2.49 9.26 22.36
N GLU A 125 3.15 8.10 22.56
CA GLU A 125 3.11 6.99 21.60
C GLU A 125 1.68 6.52 21.36
N ASP A 126 0.89 6.29 22.43
CA ASP A 126 -0.50 5.83 22.32
C ASP A 126 -1.39 6.84 21.58
N ARG A 127 -1.23 8.14 21.86
CA ARG A 127 -1.98 9.19 21.13
C ARG A 127 -1.60 9.25 19.66
N LEU A 128 -0.31 9.14 19.35
CA LEU A 128 0.18 9.14 17.98
C LEU A 128 -0.28 7.88 17.25
N LYS A 129 -0.20 6.71 17.87
CA LYS A 129 -0.70 5.43 17.35
C LYS A 129 -2.18 5.54 16.97
N THR A 130 -3.01 6.09 17.86
CA THR A 130 -4.44 6.27 17.60
C THR A 130 -4.70 7.23 16.43
N LYS A 131 -3.99 8.36 16.38
CA LYS A 131 -4.14 9.35 15.31
C LYS A 131 -3.72 8.80 13.97
N ILE A 132 -2.51 8.21 13.89
CA ILE A 132 -1.99 7.62 12.65
C ILE A 132 -2.87 6.45 12.23
N GLY A 133 -3.28 5.59 13.17
CA GLY A 133 -4.14 4.47 12.86
C GLY A 133 -5.46 4.91 12.24
N LEU A 134 -6.11 5.95 12.77
CA LEU A 134 -7.34 6.48 12.19
C LEU A 134 -7.11 7.13 10.82
N ASP A 135 -6.04 7.90 10.68
CA ASP A 135 -5.71 8.57 9.41
C ASP A 135 -5.40 7.55 8.31
N LEU A 136 -4.54 6.55 8.58
CA LEU A 136 -4.17 5.50 7.62
C LEU A 136 -5.35 4.58 7.29
N THR A 137 -6.16 4.22 8.29
CA THR A 137 -7.35 3.41 8.05
C THR A 137 -8.32 4.14 7.11
N ARG A 138 -8.58 5.43 7.33
CA ARG A 138 -9.43 6.24 6.45
C ARG A 138 -8.85 6.44 5.05
N LEU A 139 -7.52 6.49 4.95
CA LEU A 139 -6.83 6.68 3.68
C LEU A 139 -6.91 5.45 2.77
N LEU A 140 -6.84 4.25 3.38
CA LEU A 140 -6.78 2.98 2.67
C LEU A 140 -8.15 2.32 2.48
N ILE A 141 -9.12 2.67 3.35
CA ILE A 141 -10.48 2.15 3.30
C ILE A 141 -11.39 3.25 2.76
N ASP A 142 -11.67 3.18 1.49
CA ASP A 142 -12.52 4.13 0.80
C ASP A 142 -13.58 3.44 -0.08
N LYS A 143 -14.37 4.26 -0.76
CA LYS A 143 -15.42 3.78 -1.66
C LYS A 143 -14.90 2.92 -2.82
N GLU A 144 -13.69 3.17 -3.30
CA GLU A 144 -13.11 2.39 -4.40
C GLU A 144 -12.76 0.98 -3.96
N THR A 145 -12.23 0.83 -2.74
CA THR A 145 -11.83 -0.46 -2.16
C THR A 145 -13.03 -1.23 -1.60
N PHE A 146 -13.98 -0.55 -0.95
CA PHE A 146 -15.10 -1.18 -0.24
C PHE A 146 -16.46 -1.01 -0.92
N GLY A 147 -16.54 -0.29 -2.05
CA GLY A 147 -17.78 -0.05 -2.78
C GLY A 147 -18.70 1.01 -2.14
N GLN A 148 -18.40 1.44 -0.91
CA GLN A 148 -19.14 2.48 -0.18
C GLN A 148 -18.24 3.26 0.75
N ASP A 149 -18.64 4.50 1.08
CA ASP A 149 -17.94 5.29 2.09
C ASP A 149 -18.26 4.74 3.48
N LEU A 150 -17.23 4.40 4.24
CA LEU A 150 -17.34 3.90 5.60
C LEU A 150 -17.03 5.01 6.61
N GLU A 151 -17.97 5.33 7.47
CA GLU A 151 -17.72 6.21 8.61
C GLU A 151 -16.92 5.45 9.66
N ILE A 152 -15.64 5.83 9.86
CA ILE A 152 -14.72 5.16 10.78
C ILE A 152 -14.59 5.97 12.06
N LYS A 153 -14.95 5.37 13.20
CA LYS A 153 -14.89 5.94 14.54
C LYS A 153 -13.97 5.11 15.46
N SER A 154 -13.21 5.77 16.32
CA SER A 154 -12.41 5.05 17.33
C SER A 154 -13.32 4.33 18.33
N ASP A 155 -13.05 3.07 18.58
CA ASP A 155 -13.73 2.25 19.59
C ASP A 155 -12.74 1.81 20.65
N ASN A 156 -12.97 2.24 21.88
CA ASN A 156 -12.15 1.89 23.04
C ASN A 156 -12.90 0.96 24.01
N THR A 157 -14.09 0.51 23.66
CA THR A 157 -14.97 -0.27 24.53
C THR A 157 -14.97 -1.75 24.20
N THR A 158 -14.78 -2.09 22.93
CA THR A 158 -14.83 -3.46 22.44
C THR A 158 -13.44 -4.10 22.52
N ILE A 159 -13.37 -5.39 22.83
CA ILE A 159 -12.13 -6.17 22.82
C ILE A 159 -12.31 -7.30 21.82
N ILE A 160 -11.60 -7.22 20.69
CA ILE A 160 -11.57 -8.26 19.66
C ILE A 160 -10.11 -8.70 19.50
N ASN A 161 -9.87 -9.99 19.63
CA ASN A 161 -8.52 -10.55 19.48
C ASN A 161 -8.37 -11.42 18.22
N GLN A 162 -9.48 -11.88 17.64
CA GLN A 162 -9.47 -12.79 16.51
C GLN A 162 -10.04 -12.08 15.28
N TRP A 163 -9.27 -12.12 14.21
CA TRP A 163 -9.53 -11.39 12.96
C TRP A 163 -9.60 -12.33 11.80
N ALA A 164 -10.59 -12.13 10.96
CA ALA A 164 -10.84 -13.00 9.82
C ALA A 164 -9.79 -12.82 8.71
N TRP A 165 -9.36 -11.59 8.49
CA TRP A 165 -8.38 -11.27 7.47
C TRP A 165 -7.51 -10.08 7.87
N CYS A 166 -6.22 -10.18 7.54
CA CYS A 166 -5.22 -9.18 7.87
C CYS A 166 -4.41 -8.82 6.65
N VAL A 167 -4.13 -7.54 6.50
CA VAL A 167 -3.25 -7.00 5.45
C VAL A 167 -2.13 -6.24 6.12
N THR A 168 -0.89 -6.68 5.93
CA THR A 168 0.30 -6.01 6.44
C THR A 168 0.97 -5.25 5.30
N PHE A 169 1.19 -3.97 5.52
CA PHE A 169 1.84 -3.03 4.61
C PHE A 169 3.28 -2.81 5.10
N SER A 170 4.27 -3.16 4.29
CA SER A 170 5.69 -2.89 4.54
C SER A 170 6.10 -1.62 3.81
N LEU A 171 6.80 -0.74 4.50
CA LEU A 171 7.17 0.59 3.99
C LEU A 171 8.68 0.66 3.75
N GLU A 172 9.06 1.06 2.55
CA GLU A 172 10.43 1.50 2.24
C GLU A 172 10.64 2.91 2.80
N GLY A 173 11.81 3.16 3.39
CA GLY A 173 12.16 4.47 3.99
C GLY A 173 12.15 4.49 5.51
N TYR A 174 11.61 3.46 6.18
CA TYR A 174 11.61 3.29 7.65
C TYR A 174 12.16 1.94 8.09
N GLU A 175 13.35 1.54 7.61
CA GLU A 175 14.00 0.28 7.96
C GLU A 175 13.06 -0.95 7.86
N HIS A 176 12.26 -1.00 6.80
CA HIS A 176 11.23 -2.03 6.57
C HIS A 176 10.14 -2.11 7.64
N GLY A 177 9.84 -0.99 8.28
CA GLY A 177 8.76 -0.90 9.26
C GLY A 177 7.41 -1.23 8.64
N SER A 178 6.55 -1.88 9.42
CA SER A 178 5.26 -2.34 8.95
C SER A 178 4.08 -1.92 9.83
N PHE A 179 2.90 -1.85 9.22
CA PHE A 179 1.63 -1.74 9.92
C PHE A 179 0.61 -2.69 9.31
N THR A 180 -0.39 -3.09 10.08
CA THR A 180 -1.37 -4.09 9.69
C THR A 180 -2.79 -3.55 9.89
N LEU A 181 -3.63 -3.71 8.87
CA LEU A 181 -5.08 -3.57 8.97
C LEU A 181 -5.72 -4.95 9.16
N LEU A 182 -6.65 -5.03 10.09
CA LEU A 182 -7.32 -6.26 10.48
C LEU A 182 -8.82 -6.10 10.30
N PHE A 183 -9.43 -7.06 9.64
CA PHE A 183 -10.84 -7.03 9.25
C PHE A 183 -11.60 -8.18 9.91
N ASP A 184 -12.81 -7.90 10.38
CA ASP A 184 -13.74 -8.91 10.84
C ASP A 184 -14.43 -9.65 9.67
N ASN A 185 -15.24 -10.65 10.00
CA ASN A 185 -15.96 -11.43 8.99
C ASN A 185 -16.95 -10.58 8.18
N GLN A 186 -17.54 -9.56 8.76
CA GLN A 186 -18.56 -8.74 8.08
C GLN A 186 -17.92 -7.90 6.97
N HIS A 187 -16.75 -7.30 7.22
CA HIS A 187 -16.00 -6.57 6.19
C HIS A 187 -15.52 -7.51 5.07
N VAL A 188 -15.03 -8.68 5.43
CA VAL A 188 -14.62 -9.70 4.45
C VAL A 188 -15.79 -10.12 3.58
N ASP A 189 -16.95 -10.41 4.17
CA ASP A 189 -18.14 -10.78 3.42
C ASP A 189 -18.59 -9.68 2.47
N HIS A 190 -18.51 -8.42 2.91
CA HIS A 190 -18.85 -7.28 2.07
C HIS A 190 -17.88 -7.13 0.89
N MET A 191 -16.56 -7.24 1.11
CA MET A 191 -15.58 -7.26 0.03
C MET A 191 -15.82 -8.38 -0.97
N LEU A 192 -16.13 -9.60 -0.48
CA LEU A 192 -16.40 -10.75 -1.32
C LEU A 192 -17.72 -10.61 -2.10
N MET A 193 -18.72 -9.94 -1.55
CA MET A 193 -19.97 -9.63 -2.26
C MET A 193 -19.71 -8.67 -3.41
N ASN A 194 -18.88 -7.67 -3.23
CA ASN A 194 -18.51 -6.71 -4.28
C ASN A 194 -17.68 -7.35 -5.41
N LEU A 195 -16.98 -8.46 -5.09
CA LEU A 195 -16.22 -9.25 -6.08
C LEU A 195 -17.08 -10.27 -6.86
N ARG A 196 -18.34 -10.48 -6.49
CA ARG A 196 -19.24 -11.33 -7.27
C ARG A 196 -19.50 -10.65 -8.61
N ASP A 197 -19.01 -11.26 -9.69
CA ASP A 197 -19.27 -10.80 -11.03
C ASP A 197 -20.79 -10.71 -11.26
N PRO A 198 -21.30 -9.57 -11.74
CA PRO A 198 -22.72 -9.42 -12.07
C PRO A 198 -23.17 -10.37 -13.20
N LEU A 199 -22.28 -11.12 -13.81
CA LEU A 199 -22.57 -12.13 -14.84
C LEU A 199 -23.20 -13.41 -14.28
N THR A 200 -23.16 -13.65 -12.97
CA THR A 200 -23.85 -14.79 -12.34
C THR A 200 -25.28 -14.50 -11.91
N ASP A 201 -25.64 -13.22 -11.80
CA ASP A 201 -27.04 -12.80 -11.59
C ASP A 201 -27.70 -12.50 -12.94
N SER A 202 -28.29 -13.53 -13.52
CA SER A 202 -29.00 -13.52 -14.81
C SER A 202 -30.23 -12.61 -14.88
N HIS A 203 -30.37 -11.65 -13.97
CA HIS A 203 -31.46 -10.67 -13.92
C HIS A 203 -31.02 -9.19 -13.92
N ALA A 204 -29.71 -8.91 -14.00
CA ALA A 204 -29.27 -7.54 -14.21
C ALA A 204 -29.34 -7.20 -15.70
N GLY A 205 -30.21 -6.28 -16.08
CA GLY A 205 -30.31 -5.76 -17.43
C GLY A 205 -28.97 -5.18 -17.93
N PRO A 206 -28.80 -4.94 -19.24
CA PRO A 206 -27.52 -4.47 -19.80
C PRO A 206 -27.06 -3.21 -19.04
N LYS A 207 -25.84 -3.28 -18.48
CA LYS A 207 -25.23 -2.11 -17.84
C LYS A 207 -25.17 -0.98 -18.86
N PRO A 208 -25.66 0.24 -18.52
CA PRO A 208 -25.53 1.37 -19.42
C PRO A 208 -24.03 1.55 -19.75
N THR A 209 -23.72 1.56 -21.06
CA THR A 209 -22.37 1.91 -21.51
C THR A 209 -22.05 3.30 -20.99
N PRO A 210 -20.91 3.49 -20.33
CA PRO A 210 -20.57 4.80 -19.78
C PRO A 210 -20.51 5.81 -20.92
N ASP A 211 -21.15 6.96 -20.70
CA ASP A 211 -21.12 8.07 -21.64
C ASP A 211 -19.68 8.61 -21.76
N ARG A 212 -19.35 9.15 -22.96
CA ARG A 212 -18.04 9.71 -23.25
C ARG A 212 -17.56 10.69 -22.18
N SER A 213 -18.48 11.50 -21.64
CA SER A 213 -18.18 12.44 -20.55
C SER A 213 -17.81 11.75 -19.23
N GLN A 214 -18.36 10.57 -18.95
CA GLN A 214 -18.00 9.75 -17.78
C GLN A 214 -16.63 9.11 -17.95
N ILE A 215 -16.33 8.64 -19.18
CA ILE A 215 -15.03 8.09 -19.54
C ILE A 215 -13.95 9.18 -19.41
N GLU A 216 -14.18 10.36 -19.94
CA GLU A 216 -13.25 11.49 -19.84
C GLU A 216 -12.99 11.87 -18.36
N ARG A 217 -14.02 11.95 -17.52
CA ARG A 217 -13.87 12.21 -16.08
C ARG A 217 -13.05 11.11 -15.38
N LEU A 218 -13.26 9.85 -15.77
CA LEU A 218 -12.49 8.73 -15.27
C LEU A 218 -11.01 8.89 -15.61
N PHE A 219 -10.69 9.22 -16.87
CA PHE A 219 -9.30 9.45 -17.29
C PHE A 219 -8.64 10.60 -16.51
N TYR A 220 -9.33 11.69 -16.26
CA TYR A 220 -8.79 12.80 -15.44
C TYR A 220 -8.64 12.46 -13.95
N SER A 221 -9.30 11.43 -13.46
CA SER A 221 -9.20 11.00 -12.06
C SER A 221 -8.11 9.95 -11.82
N LEU A 222 -7.54 9.36 -12.89
CA LEU A 222 -6.50 8.33 -12.76
C LEU A 222 -5.20 8.96 -12.26
N PRO A 223 -4.66 8.51 -11.11
CA PRO A 223 -3.35 8.96 -10.66
C PRO A 223 -2.27 8.36 -11.57
N LEU A 224 -1.40 9.21 -12.11
CA LEU A 224 -0.25 8.78 -12.89
C LEU A 224 1.03 9.06 -12.10
N LYS A 225 1.88 8.03 -11.96
CA LYS A 225 3.20 8.16 -11.34
C LYS A 225 4.20 8.60 -12.41
N LEU A 226 4.70 9.83 -12.26
CA LEU A 226 5.78 10.36 -13.07
C LEU A 226 7.12 10.10 -12.37
N SER A 227 8.10 9.61 -13.12
CA SER A 227 9.45 9.37 -12.64
C SER A 227 10.45 10.16 -13.46
N GLY A 228 11.19 11.07 -12.86
CA GLY A 228 12.25 11.83 -13.51
C GLY A 228 13.62 11.25 -13.21
N LYS A 229 14.42 10.92 -14.25
CA LYS A 229 15.80 10.47 -14.09
C LYS A 229 16.74 11.66 -14.06
N VAL A 230 16.94 12.25 -12.87
CA VAL A 230 17.68 13.49 -12.67
C VAL A 230 19.16 13.35 -13.00
N ALA A 231 19.78 12.23 -12.62
CA ALA A 231 21.19 11.97 -12.87
C ALA A 231 21.45 10.47 -13.02
N SER A 232 22.54 10.12 -13.68
CA SER A 232 23.04 8.74 -13.71
C SER A 232 24.56 8.75 -13.59
N LEU A 233 25.08 7.80 -12.84
CA LEU A 233 26.51 7.61 -12.66
C LEU A 233 26.91 6.19 -13.04
N ASN A 234 27.91 6.07 -13.91
CA ASN A 234 28.50 4.78 -14.25
C ASN A 234 29.77 4.57 -13.44
N LEU A 235 29.79 3.54 -12.64
CA LEU A 235 30.95 3.15 -11.83
C LEU A 235 31.42 1.76 -12.22
N THR A 236 32.73 1.56 -12.18
CA THR A 236 33.28 0.21 -12.24
C THR A 236 33.11 -0.49 -10.88
N VAL A 237 33.08 -1.82 -10.87
CA VAL A 237 32.99 -2.61 -9.63
C VAL A 237 34.14 -2.26 -8.67
N ALA A 238 35.33 -2.00 -9.21
CA ALA A 238 36.49 -1.59 -8.42
C ALA A 238 36.33 -0.20 -7.77
N GLN A 239 35.64 0.73 -8.43
CA GLN A 239 35.31 2.04 -7.86
C GLN A 239 34.22 1.92 -6.80
N LEU A 240 33.19 1.13 -7.08
CA LEU A 240 32.09 0.88 -6.12
C LEU A 240 32.62 0.27 -4.80
N ALA A 241 33.55 -0.69 -4.90
CA ALA A 241 34.15 -1.32 -3.72
C ALA A 241 35.01 -0.38 -2.85
N LYS A 242 35.41 0.80 -3.36
CA LYS A 242 36.21 1.78 -2.65
C LYS A 242 35.39 2.88 -1.98
N ILE A 243 34.11 3.00 -2.30
CA ILE A 243 33.23 4.04 -1.75
C ILE A 243 32.99 3.79 -0.27
N LYS A 244 33.15 4.83 0.53
CA LYS A 244 32.92 4.81 1.98
C LYS A 244 31.86 5.86 2.35
N PRO A 245 31.13 5.66 3.47
CA PRO A 245 30.26 6.68 4.01
C PRO A 245 31.03 8.00 4.23
N GLY A 246 30.51 9.10 3.69
CA GLY A 246 31.13 10.42 3.71
C GLY A 246 31.88 10.82 2.43
N ASP A 247 32.04 9.91 1.47
CA ASP A 247 32.64 10.24 0.18
C ASP A 247 31.67 11.10 -0.66
N ILE A 248 32.22 12.14 -1.31
CA ILE A 248 31.46 12.99 -2.22
C ILE A 248 31.62 12.46 -3.64
N ILE A 249 30.52 12.06 -4.26
CA ILE A 249 30.48 11.55 -5.62
C ILE A 249 29.99 12.68 -6.55
N PRO A 250 30.83 13.22 -7.44
CA PRO A 250 30.39 14.24 -8.40
C PRO A 250 29.45 13.61 -9.43
N MET A 251 28.26 14.19 -9.59
CA MET A 251 27.28 13.78 -10.60
C MET A 251 26.89 14.97 -11.46
N SER A 252 26.69 14.72 -12.75
CA SER A 252 26.10 15.69 -13.67
C SER A 252 24.58 15.51 -13.68
N ILE A 253 23.84 16.59 -13.46
CA ILE A 253 22.39 16.59 -13.60
C ILE A 253 22.05 16.57 -15.10
N ASN A 254 21.11 15.74 -15.49
CA ASN A 254 20.58 15.75 -16.84
C ASN A 254 19.74 17.02 -17.06
N ASP A 255 20.04 17.76 -18.13
CA ASP A 255 19.24 18.92 -18.53
C ASP A 255 19.09 18.88 -20.07
N PRO A 256 17.91 18.59 -20.58
CA PRO A 256 16.64 18.31 -19.89
C PRO A 256 16.59 16.94 -19.18
N VAL A 257 15.74 16.85 -18.16
CA VAL A 257 15.49 15.60 -17.39
C VAL A 257 14.46 14.77 -18.13
N PRO A 258 14.77 13.51 -18.50
CA PRO A 258 13.78 12.61 -19.06
C PRO A 258 12.77 12.17 -17.98
N VAL A 259 11.47 12.31 -18.29
CA VAL A 259 10.35 11.95 -17.44
C VAL A 259 9.60 10.77 -18.02
N TYR A 260 9.39 9.76 -17.19
CA TYR A 260 8.84 8.47 -17.57
C TYR A 260 7.48 8.24 -16.92
N ILE A 261 6.61 7.53 -17.65
CA ILE A 261 5.44 6.83 -17.13
C ILE A 261 5.72 5.33 -17.26
N GLY A 262 5.91 4.64 -16.16
CA GLY A 262 6.37 3.25 -16.16
C GLY A 262 7.77 3.11 -16.81
N LYS A 263 7.87 2.48 -17.97
CA LYS A 263 9.13 2.30 -18.71
C LYS A 263 9.27 3.23 -19.91
N GLU A 264 8.25 3.97 -20.27
CA GLU A 264 8.23 4.84 -21.45
C GLU A 264 8.54 6.28 -21.09
N GLN A 265 9.46 6.90 -21.83
CA GLN A 265 9.75 8.32 -21.72
C GLN A 265 8.67 9.11 -22.46
N ILE A 266 7.92 9.91 -21.73
CA ILE A 266 6.80 10.69 -22.28
C ILE A 266 7.18 12.16 -22.42
N PHE A 267 7.91 12.72 -21.44
CA PHE A 267 8.27 14.12 -21.41
C PHE A 267 9.78 14.32 -21.21
N ASP A 268 10.25 15.49 -21.62
CA ASP A 268 11.47 16.11 -21.11
C ASP A 268 11.07 17.30 -20.25
N ALA A 269 11.70 17.48 -19.11
CA ALA A 269 11.44 18.59 -18.19
C ALA A 269 12.75 19.28 -17.78
N ASN A 270 12.68 20.55 -17.43
CA ASN A 270 13.81 21.29 -16.86
C ASN A 270 13.75 21.25 -15.33
N ILE A 271 14.92 21.29 -14.69
CA ILE A 271 15.00 21.43 -13.23
C ILE A 271 15.12 22.91 -12.89
N ALA A 272 14.24 23.38 -12.00
CA ALA A 272 14.36 24.68 -11.35
C ALA A 272 14.55 24.49 -9.84
N GLU A 273 15.38 25.33 -9.25
CA GLU A 273 15.56 25.39 -7.79
C GLU A 273 14.86 26.63 -7.24
N ASP A 274 14.00 26.40 -6.24
CA ASP A 274 13.39 27.49 -5.48
C ASP A 274 13.36 27.12 -4.00
N HIS A 275 13.87 28.02 -3.15
CA HIS A 275 13.93 27.83 -1.69
C HIS A 275 14.55 26.48 -1.26
N SER A 276 15.67 26.08 -1.87
CA SER A 276 16.37 24.82 -1.63
C SER A 276 15.52 23.56 -1.93
N LYS A 277 14.54 23.68 -2.82
CA LYS A 277 13.76 22.58 -3.36
C LYS A 277 13.91 22.53 -4.86
N LEU A 278 14.03 21.31 -5.39
CA LEU A 278 14.07 21.08 -6.82
C LEU A 278 12.66 20.82 -7.36
N PHE A 279 12.31 21.51 -8.43
CA PHE A 279 11.05 21.38 -9.13
C PHE A 279 11.32 20.95 -10.58
N LEU A 280 10.45 20.07 -11.10
CA LEU A 280 10.39 19.80 -12.53
C LEU A 280 9.43 20.81 -13.16
N CYS A 281 9.89 21.55 -14.16
CA CYS A 281 9.11 22.53 -14.90
C CYS A 281 9.37 22.42 -16.40
N GLY A 282 8.56 23.10 -17.22
CA GLY A 282 8.78 23.18 -18.67
C GLY A 282 8.70 21.81 -19.32
N PHE A 283 7.61 21.06 -19.08
CA PHE A 283 7.40 19.75 -19.70
C PHE A 283 7.22 19.86 -21.21
N ASN A 284 8.11 19.23 -21.97
CA ASN A 284 8.04 19.10 -23.42
C ASN A 284 7.58 17.68 -23.77
N ASP A 285 6.51 17.58 -24.54
CA ASP A 285 5.93 16.30 -24.96
C ASP A 285 6.75 15.69 -26.11
N ARG A 286 7.21 14.44 -25.92
CA ARG A 286 7.91 13.66 -26.97
C ARG A 286 7.00 12.74 -27.75
N THR A 287 5.74 12.59 -27.37
CA THR A 287 4.80 11.70 -28.06
C THR A 287 4.37 12.28 -29.41
N ILE A 288 4.53 13.58 -29.62
CA ILE A 288 4.13 14.29 -30.84
C ILE A 288 5.12 14.03 -32.00
N GLU A 289 6.33 13.54 -31.73
CA GLU A 289 7.38 13.35 -32.78
C GLU A 289 7.38 11.96 -33.44
N LYS A 290 6.47 11.05 -33.10
CA LYS A 290 6.32 9.78 -33.82
C LYS A 290 5.08 9.83 -34.73
N PRO A 291 5.23 10.13 -36.03
CA PRO A 291 4.16 9.81 -36.96
C PRO A 291 3.99 8.28 -36.96
N TYR A 292 2.75 7.83 -36.82
CA TYR A 292 2.39 6.43 -36.96
C TYR A 292 2.81 5.98 -38.38
N GLU A 293 3.84 5.12 -38.47
CA GLU A 293 4.07 4.26 -39.60
C GLU A 293 3.26 2.98 -39.50
#